data_d221a46b021eba24d0ed07854718eb11
#
_entry.id   d221a46b021eba24d0ed07854718eb11
#
_cell.length_a   1.000
_cell.length_b   1.000
_cell.length_c   1.000
_cell.angle_alpha   90.00
_cell.angle_beta   90.00
_cell.angle_gamma   90.00
#
_symmetry.space_group_name_H-M   'P 1'
#
loop_
_entity.id
_entity.type
_entity.pdbx_description
1 polymer ?
#
loop_
_entity_poly.entity_id
_entity_poly.type
_entity_poly.pdbx_seq_one_letter_code
_entity_poly.pdbx_strand_id
1 'polypeptide(L)'
;MRRLYLLLFLALFHLTSAQASSVQVLTMQGAIGPASADYLIRGINRAAEESARLVVIKIDTPGGLDHSMRDIVKEILSSPIPIVTYVSPQGARAASAGTYILYASHVAAMAPATNLGAATPVELVPSGVSPPKKPTIPTDSEKWEESSGPPQQDAKSKKTINDAAAYIRSLAELRKRNAEWAVRAVREAVSLSADEALKAEVIDVVASDLVDLLKQIHGSKVKLVTSEITLDTENLTIKHVEPDWRSQLLTVIGDPGIAYVLLLLGIYGLIYEFSSPGTGIPGVVGGICLLLALFALQLMPISYVGLGLILLGIALMVAEAFLPSFGVLGLGGVVAFILGSVMLIDTDLPGYGVPWTLIVPIGIISAFFSFIVIGMAIRARTQPIVTGAEELVGAEGEILDDVETEGWARVHSERWQVRSRVPIARGKKVRVTARHDLILEVEPINPTKENEHD
;
A
#
# COMPACT_ATOMS: atom_id res chain seq x y z
N MET A 1 -58.97 -1.37 39.96
CA MET A 1 -57.56 -1.87 39.87
C MET A 1 -57.06 -2.02 38.44
N ARG A 2 -57.70 -2.71 37.49
CA ARG A 2 -57.22 -2.86 36.09
C ARG A 2 -56.98 -1.52 35.35
N ARG A 3 -57.79 -0.50 35.54
CA ARG A 3 -57.61 0.82 34.91
C ARG A 3 -56.40 1.59 35.48
N LEU A 4 -56.06 1.37 36.75
CA LEU A 4 -54.90 2.01 37.38
C LEU A 4 -53.59 1.41 36.87
N TYR A 5 -53.54 0.09 36.64
CA TYR A 5 -52.38 -0.56 36.01
C TYR A 5 -52.16 -0.18 34.55
N LEU A 6 -53.28 0.06 33.81
CA LEU A 6 -53.18 0.52 32.42
C LEU A 6 -52.64 1.96 32.34
N LEU A 7 -53.04 2.82 33.26
CA LEU A 7 -52.52 4.19 33.35
C LEU A 7 -51.06 4.23 33.84
N LEU A 8 -50.68 3.36 34.75
CA LEU A 8 -49.29 3.21 35.20
C LEU A 8 -48.41 2.64 34.07
N PHE A 9 -48.91 1.69 33.27
CA PHE A 9 -48.21 1.11 32.12
C PHE A 9 -48.09 2.13 31.00
N LEU A 10 -49.10 2.95 30.72
CA LEU A 10 -48.98 4.05 29.75
C LEU A 10 -48.05 5.18 30.24
N ALA A 11 -48.03 5.48 31.55
CA ALA A 11 -47.08 6.46 32.11
C ALA A 11 -45.62 5.98 32.08
N LEU A 12 -45.37 4.66 32.22
CA LEU A 12 -44.02 4.09 32.02
C LEU A 12 -43.56 4.11 30.56
N PHE A 13 -44.49 4.08 29.61
CA PHE A 13 -44.14 4.16 28.17
C PHE A 13 -43.82 5.57 27.68
N HIS A 14 -44.13 6.60 28.46
CA HIS A 14 -43.75 8.00 28.18
C HIS A 14 -42.47 8.46 28.90
N LEU A 15 -41.68 7.55 29.46
CA LEU A 15 -40.25 7.82 29.69
C LEU A 15 -39.57 7.89 28.32
N THR A 16 -39.89 8.93 27.54
CA THR A 16 -39.03 9.37 26.45
C THR A 16 -37.67 9.54 27.06
N SER A 17 -36.76 8.65 26.72
CA SER A 17 -35.35 8.82 27.00
C SER A 17 -34.99 10.22 26.52
N ALA A 18 -34.78 11.14 27.44
CA ALA A 18 -34.19 12.43 27.13
C ALA A 18 -32.83 12.09 26.56
N GLN A 19 -32.79 12.03 25.24
CA GLN A 19 -31.56 11.74 24.52
C GLN A 19 -30.62 12.87 24.87
N ALA A 20 -29.61 12.57 25.69
CA ALA A 20 -28.67 13.58 26.16
C ALA A 20 -28.09 14.24 24.92
N SER A 21 -28.31 15.53 24.78
CA SER A 21 -27.76 16.29 23.65
C SER A 21 -26.25 16.14 23.65
N SER A 22 -25.70 15.56 22.59
CA SER A 22 -24.27 15.20 22.52
C SER A 22 -23.56 15.94 21.40
N VAL A 23 -22.27 16.20 21.63
CA VAL A 23 -21.28 16.59 20.61
C VAL A 23 -20.48 15.35 20.26
N GLN A 24 -20.46 14.99 18.99
CA GLN A 24 -19.57 13.93 18.54
C GLN A 24 -18.25 14.52 18.06
N VAL A 25 -17.14 13.97 18.54
CA VAL A 25 -15.79 14.43 18.21
C VAL A 25 -15.10 13.36 17.37
N LEU A 26 -14.78 13.71 16.14
CA LEU A 26 -14.01 12.89 15.20
C LEU A 26 -12.58 13.44 15.14
N THR A 27 -11.58 12.59 15.30
CA THR A 27 -10.16 13.02 15.25
C THR A 27 -9.49 12.48 14.00
N MET A 28 -8.96 13.39 13.18
CA MET A 28 -8.24 13.08 11.95
C MET A 28 -6.80 13.59 12.06
N GLN A 29 -5.84 12.67 12.06
CA GLN A 29 -4.40 12.95 12.08
C GLN A 29 -3.70 12.32 10.89
N GLY A 30 -2.73 13.04 10.31
CA GLY A 30 -1.94 12.59 9.18
C GLY A 30 -2.57 12.91 7.82
N ALA A 31 -2.19 12.15 6.79
CA ALA A 31 -2.62 12.41 5.42
C ALA A 31 -4.10 12.11 5.19
N ILE A 32 -4.75 12.95 4.41
CA ILE A 32 -6.15 12.74 3.98
C ILE A 32 -6.14 11.74 2.82
N GLY A 33 -6.68 10.56 3.09
CA GLY A 33 -6.80 9.46 2.13
C GLY A 33 -8.17 8.79 2.23
N PRO A 34 -8.39 7.70 1.48
CA PRO A 34 -9.68 7.00 1.46
C PRO A 34 -10.12 6.49 2.83
N ALA A 35 -9.19 6.03 3.66
CA ALA A 35 -9.49 5.55 5.01
C ALA A 35 -9.99 6.67 5.94
N SER A 36 -9.31 7.82 5.93
CA SER A 36 -9.74 8.99 6.72
C SER A 36 -11.04 9.59 6.19
N ALA A 37 -11.26 9.58 4.87
CA ALA A 37 -12.51 10.02 4.29
C ALA A 37 -13.68 9.11 4.70
N ASP A 38 -13.54 7.79 4.59
CA ASP A 38 -14.54 6.81 5.02
C ASP A 38 -14.89 6.96 6.51
N TYR A 39 -13.89 7.16 7.37
CA TYR A 39 -14.08 7.39 8.80
C TYR A 39 -14.88 8.67 9.09
N LEU A 40 -14.49 9.80 8.49
CA LEU A 40 -15.17 11.07 8.70
C LEU A 40 -16.61 11.06 8.15
N ILE A 41 -16.81 10.57 6.94
CA ILE A 41 -18.13 10.48 6.29
C ILE A 41 -19.07 9.62 7.12
N ARG A 42 -18.65 8.41 7.52
CA ARG A 42 -19.47 7.53 8.35
C ARG A 42 -19.70 8.10 9.76
N GLY A 43 -18.69 8.79 10.31
CA GLY A 43 -18.82 9.47 11.60
C GLY A 43 -19.86 10.58 11.55
N ILE A 44 -19.88 11.42 10.51
CA ILE A 44 -20.87 12.47 10.29
C ILE A 44 -22.28 11.87 10.13
N ASN A 45 -22.42 10.84 9.28
CA ASN A 45 -23.71 10.19 9.04
C ASN A 45 -24.27 9.55 10.32
N ARG A 46 -23.43 8.83 11.07
CA ARG A 46 -23.83 8.26 12.36
C ARG A 46 -24.23 9.32 13.37
N ALA A 47 -23.52 10.45 13.43
CA ALA A 47 -23.87 11.55 14.30
C ALA A 47 -25.26 12.14 13.95
N ALA A 48 -25.59 12.23 12.65
CA ALA A 48 -26.89 12.66 12.19
C ALA A 48 -28.00 11.66 12.58
N GLU A 49 -27.75 10.35 12.39
CA GLU A 49 -28.68 9.27 12.78
C GLU A 49 -28.91 9.25 14.30
N GLU A 50 -27.86 9.46 15.10
CA GLU A 50 -27.94 9.56 16.57
C GLU A 50 -28.48 10.91 17.05
N SER A 51 -28.89 11.80 16.13
CA SER A 51 -29.42 13.14 16.45
C SER A 51 -28.47 13.98 17.32
N ALA A 52 -27.18 13.89 17.07
CA ALA A 52 -26.19 14.73 17.71
C ALA A 52 -26.44 16.21 17.41
N ARG A 53 -26.14 17.09 18.37
CA ARG A 53 -26.33 18.55 18.21
C ARG A 53 -25.36 19.14 17.22
N LEU A 54 -24.12 18.64 17.21
CA LEU A 54 -23.08 19.01 16.25
C LEU A 54 -21.96 17.95 16.21
N VAL A 55 -21.17 17.99 15.16
CA VAL A 55 -19.92 17.23 15.04
C VAL A 55 -18.75 18.20 15.10
N VAL A 56 -17.72 17.86 15.87
CA VAL A 56 -16.42 18.53 15.84
C VAL A 56 -15.41 17.64 15.20
N ILE A 57 -14.85 18.06 14.07
CA ILE A 57 -13.72 17.39 13.41
C ILE A 57 -12.43 18.04 13.90
N LYS A 58 -11.70 17.35 14.77
CA LYS A 58 -10.34 17.76 15.15
C LYS A 58 -9.39 17.35 14.05
N ILE A 59 -8.62 18.32 13.52
CA ILE A 59 -7.77 18.05 12.36
C ILE A 59 -6.32 18.47 12.62
N ASP A 60 -5.38 17.55 12.23
CA ASP A 60 -3.94 17.81 12.12
C ASP A 60 -3.43 17.08 10.88
N THR A 61 -3.24 17.82 9.77
CA THR A 61 -2.92 17.23 8.47
C THR A 61 -1.93 18.05 7.65
N PRO A 62 -0.99 17.39 6.98
CA PRO A 62 -0.16 18.01 5.94
C PRO A 62 -0.91 18.18 4.61
N GLY A 63 -2.13 17.63 4.46
CA GLY A 63 -2.88 17.53 3.23
C GLY A 63 -3.18 16.08 2.84
N GLY A 64 -3.43 15.83 1.56
CA GLY A 64 -3.69 14.50 1.05
C GLY A 64 -4.35 14.51 -0.32
N LEU A 65 -5.07 13.43 -0.65
CA LEU A 65 -5.65 13.20 -1.96
C LEU A 65 -6.85 14.13 -2.21
N ASP A 66 -6.87 14.80 -3.37
CA ASP A 66 -7.96 15.72 -3.78
C ASP A 66 -9.32 15.02 -3.77
N HIS A 67 -9.41 13.79 -4.30
CA HIS A 67 -10.68 13.05 -4.34
C HIS A 67 -11.24 12.80 -2.93
N SER A 68 -10.41 12.33 -2.01
CA SER A 68 -10.80 12.09 -0.61
C SER A 68 -11.22 13.38 0.09
N MET A 69 -10.51 14.48 -0.15
CA MET A 69 -10.88 15.81 0.36
C MET A 69 -12.24 16.25 -0.19
N ARG A 70 -12.48 16.12 -1.50
CA ARG A 70 -13.76 16.50 -2.12
C ARG A 70 -14.92 15.68 -1.59
N ASP A 71 -14.73 14.39 -1.30
CA ASP A 71 -15.79 13.55 -0.71
C ASP A 71 -16.12 13.98 0.71
N ILE A 72 -15.12 14.31 1.55
CA ILE A 72 -15.35 14.89 2.88
C ILE A 72 -16.09 16.24 2.78
N VAL A 73 -15.65 17.11 1.87
CA VAL A 73 -16.30 18.42 1.66
C VAL A 73 -17.76 18.25 1.23
N LYS A 74 -18.07 17.35 0.31
CA LYS A 74 -19.46 17.06 -0.08
C LYS A 74 -20.31 16.64 1.11
N GLU A 75 -19.79 15.78 1.97
CA GLU A 75 -20.48 15.32 3.17
C GLU A 75 -20.74 16.46 4.16
N ILE A 76 -19.73 17.32 4.38
CA ILE A 76 -19.89 18.52 5.23
C ILE A 76 -20.97 19.45 4.68
N LEU A 77 -20.98 19.68 3.36
CA LEU A 77 -21.95 20.57 2.71
C LEU A 77 -23.38 20.03 2.72
N SER A 78 -23.54 18.70 2.64
CA SER A 78 -24.86 18.03 2.67
C SER A 78 -25.35 17.67 4.07
N SER A 79 -24.52 17.86 5.09
CA SER A 79 -24.86 17.47 6.46
C SER A 79 -26.10 18.15 7.00
N PRO A 80 -27.06 17.40 7.57
CA PRO A 80 -28.24 17.96 8.23
C PRO A 80 -27.96 18.55 9.63
N ILE A 81 -26.76 18.30 10.18
CA ILE A 81 -26.30 18.80 11.47
C ILE A 81 -25.05 19.67 11.31
N PRO A 82 -24.79 20.60 12.23
CA PRO A 82 -23.62 21.47 12.16
C PRO A 82 -22.31 20.70 12.23
N ILE A 83 -21.37 21.08 11.39
CA ILE A 83 -20.01 20.57 11.41
C ILE A 83 -19.06 21.71 11.77
N VAL A 84 -18.25 21.49 12.78
CA VAL A 84 -17.17 22.38 13.23
C VAL A 84 -15.84 21.73 12.89
N THR A 85 -14.98 22.38 12.14
CA THR A 85 -13.59 21.90 12.00
C THR A 85 -12.70 22.70 12.93
N TYR A 86 -11.91 21.98 13.74
CA TYR A 86 -11.02 22.54 14.75
C TYR A 86 -9.60 22.05 14.56
N VAL A 87 -8.72 22.95 14.11
CA VAL A 87 -7.28 22.63 13.97
C VAL A 87 -6.66 22.53 15.36
N SER A 88 -6.35 21.33 15.81
CA SER A 88 -5.84 21.04 17.14
C SER A 88 -5.12 19.68 17.19
N PRO A 89 -4.23 19.43 18.16
CA PRO A 89 -3.82 20.31 19.30
C PRO A 89 -2.94 21.49 18.89
N GLN A 90 -2.39 22.19 19.87
CA GLN A 90 -1.35 23.21 19.60
C GLN A 90 -0.19 22.57 18.82
N GLY A 91 0.33 23.29 17.82
CA GLY A 91 1.33 22.78 16.87
C GLY A 91 0.74 22.00 15.68
N ALA A 92 -0.57 21.73 15.69
CA ALA A 92 -1.26 21.10 14.56
C ALA A 92 -1.36 22.05 13.34
N ARG A 93 -1.66 21.47 12.20
CA ARG A 93 -1.86 22.22 10.95
C ARG A 93 -3.05 21.71 10.15
N ALA A 94 -3.64 22.61 9.36
CA ALA A 94 -4.61 22.28 8.33
C ALA A 94 -4.04 22.72 6.97
N ALA A 95 -3.03 21.98 6.46
CA ALA A 95 -2.40 22.33 5.20
C ALA A 95 -3.10 21.67 4.00
N SER A 96 -2.99 22.28 2.81
CA SER A 96 -3.48 21.73 1.55
C SER A 96 -4.96 21.30 1.64
N ALA A 97 -5.30 20.03 1.46
CA ALA A 97 -6.65 19.50 1.57
C ALA A 97 -7.35 19.86 2.90
N GLY A 98 -6.58 19.99 4.00
CA GLY A 98 -7.10 20.43 5.30
C GLY A 98 -7.71 21.83 5.27
N THR A 99 -7.12 22.74 4.48
CA THR A 99 -7.65 24.10 4.29
C THR A 99 -9.03 24.07 3.63
N TYR A 100 -9.25 23.22 2.62
CA TYR A 100 -10.57 23.10 1.98
C TYR A 100 -11.63 22.54 2.93
N ILE A 101 -11.29 21.53 3.75
CA ILE A 101 -12.21 20.97 4.76
C ILE A 101 -12.60 22.03 5.77
N LEU A 102 -11.62 22.83 6.24
CA LEU A 102 -11.87 23.93 7.15
C LEU A 102 -12.82 24.97 6.51
N TYR A 103 -12.58 25.38 5.26
CA TYR A 103 -13.43 26.32 4.55
C TYR A 103 -14.84 25.81 4.28
N ALA A 104 -15.03 24.51 4.10
CA ALA A 104 -16.33 23.88 3.88
C ALA A 104 -17.19 23.86 5.14
N SER A 105 -16.57 23.83 6.31
CA SER A 105 -17.25 23.65 7.61
C SER A 105 -18.14 24.82 8.01
N HIS A 106 -19.17 24.52 8.79
CA HIS A 106 -20.11 25.53 9.27
C HIS A 106 -19.46 26.52 10.25
N VAL A 107 -18.53 26.00 11.08
CA VAL A 107 -17.65 26.82 11.91
C VAL A 107 -16.21 26.36 11.69
N ALA A 108 -15.30 27.29 11.47
CA ALA A 108 -13.86 27.06 11.34
C ALA A 108 -13.15 27.59 12.59
N ALA A 109 -12.44 26.71 13.28
CA ALA A 109 -11.75 27.05 14.51
C ALA A 109 -10.30 26.55 14.51
N MET A 110 -9.45 27.24 15.24
CA MET A 110 -8.04 26.88 15.41
C MET A 110 -7.61 26.99 16.87
N ALA A 111 -6.73 26.09 17.30
CA ALA A 111 -6.02 26.24 18.56
C ALA A 111 -4.87 27.28 18.42
N PRO A 112 -4.44 27.92 19.51
CA PRO A 112 -3.24 28.74 19.50
C PRO A 112 -2.02 27.98 18.98
N ALA A 113 -1.09 28.67 18.32
CA ALA A 113 0.12 28.09 17.74
C ALA A 113 -0.15 26.99 16.68
N THR A 114 -1.24 27.04 15.98
CA THR A 114 -1.57 26.23 14.81
C THR A 114 -1.50 27.07 13.52
N ASN A 115 -1.46 26.42 12.37
CA ASN A 115 -1.43 27.11 11.08
C ASN A 115 -2.33 26.41 10.05
N LEU A 116 -2.74 27.19 9.02
CA LEU A 116 -3.46 26.68 7.86
C LEU A 116 -2.93 27.34 6.58
N GLY A 117 -3.19 26.73 5.43
CA GLY A 117 -2.84 27.28 4.13
C GLY A 117 -2.11 26.32 3.22
N ALA A 118 -1.19 26.84 2.38
CA ALA A 118 -0.41 26.08 1.40
C ALA A 118 -1.30 25.11 0.59
N ALA A 119 -2.40 25.64 0.01
CA ALA A 119 -3.46 24.84 -0.61
C ALA A 119 -3.27 24.63 -2.12
N THR A 120 -2.08 24.88 -2.65
CA THR A 120 -1.74 24.64 -4.05
C THR A 120 -1.83 23.15 -4.36
N PRO A 121 -2.62 22.72 -5.38
CA PRO A 121 -2.62 21.34 -5.79
C PRO A 121 -1.26 20.99 -6.40
N VAL A 122 -0.65 19.93 -5.89
CA VAL A 122 0.53 19.32 -6.50
C VAL A 122 0.06 18.27 -7.48
N GLU A 123 0.47 18.38 -8.76
CA GLU A 123 0.17 17.34 -9.74
C GLU A 123 1.01 16.12 -9.44
N LEU A 124 0.34 14.96 -9.31
CA LEU A 124 0.97 13.65 -9.31
C LEU A 124 1.37 13.33 -10.77
N VAL A 125 2.37 14.05 -11.30
CA VAL A 125 2.90 13.78 -12.64
C VAL A 125 4.12 12.88 -12.48
N PRO A 126 4.22 11.78 -13.24
CA PRO A 126 5.43 10.97 -13.25
C PRO A 126 6.62 11.88 -13.60
N SER A 127 7.52 12.09 -12.65
CA SER A 127 8.76 12.83 -12.85
C SER A 127 9.74 11.96 -13.68
N GLY A 128 9.34 11.68 -14.91
CA GLY A 128 10.13 10.97 -15.88
C GLY A 128 10.26 11.82 -17.14
N VAL A 129 11.46 12.37 -17.32
CA VAL A 129 11.93 13.11 -18.49
C VAL A 129 11.59 14.60 -18.50
N SER A 130 12.30 15.37 -17.70
CA SER A 130 12.65 16.73 -18.17
C SER A 130 13.56 16.56 -19.38
N PRO A 131 13.19 17.08 -20.55
CA PRO A 131 14.12 17.09 -21.69
C PRO A 131 15.36 17.88 -21.28
N PRO A 132 16.58 17.41 -21.63
CA PRO A 132 17.79 18.12 -21.28
C PRO A 132 17.72 19.52 -21.86
N LYS A 133 17.92 20.56 -21.01
CA LYS A 133 18.11 21.91 -21.46
C LYS A 133 19.25 21.90 -22.50
N LYS A 134 18.91 22.12 -23.76
CA LYS A 134 19.93 22.37 -24.80
C LYS A 134 20.84 23.50 -24.33
N PRO A 135 22.18 23.33 -24.43
CA PRO A 135 23.09 24.44 -24.20
C PRO A 135 22.77 25.54 -25.22
N THR A 136 22.34 26.69 -24.78
CA THR A 136 22.20 27.89 -25.60
C THR A 136 23.59 28.38 -25.91
N ILE A 137 24.03 28.17 -27.14
CA ILE A 137 25.14 28.88 -27.73
C ILE A 137 24.59 30.27 -28.10
N PRO A 138 25.19 31.38 -27.66
CA PRO A 138 24.76 32.69 -28.08
C PRO A 138 25.10 32.90 -29.58
N THR A 139 24.09 33.00 -30.41
CA THR A 139 24.27 33.46 -31.79
C THR A 139 23.34 34.63 -31.99
N ASP A 140 23.97 35.80 -32.19
CA ASP A 140 23.31 37.04 -32.63
C ASP A 140 22.63 36.79 -33.99
N SER A 141 21.31 36.81 -33.97
CA SER A 141 20.49 37.24 -35.13
C SER A 141 19.03 37.32 -34.68
N GLU A 142 18.57 38.53 -34.56
CA GLU A 142 17.14 38.90 -34.43
C GLU A 142 16.38 38.38 -35.65
N LYS A 143 15.54 37.36 -35.47
CA LYS A 143 14.39 37.10 -36.33
C LYS A 143 13.23 36.65 -35.45
N TRP A 144 12.17 37.39 -35.51
CA TRP A 144 10.87 37.12 -34.92
C TRP A 144 10.35 35.80 -35.49
N GLU A 145 10.47 34.69 -34.70
CA GLU A 145 9.72 33.47 -34.94
C GLU A 145 8.63 33.40 -33.90
N GLU A 146 7.40 33.24 -34.40
CA GLU A 146 6.20 32.99 -33.63
C GLU A 146 6.48 31.82 -32.65
N SER A 147 6.41 32.13 -31.36
CA SER A 147 6.53 31.22 -30.27
C SER A 147 5.48 30.11 -30.42
N SER A 148 5.91 28.92 -30.83
CA SER A 148 5.17 27.68 -30.61
C SER A 148 4.67 27.62 -29.16
N GLY A 149 3.35 27.41 -28.97
CA GLY A 149 2.62 27.54 -27.72
C GLY A 149 3.24 26.83 -26.49
N PRO A 150 2.80 27.20 -25.31
CA PRO A 150 3.39 26.69 -24.06
C PRO A 150 3.34 25.16 -24.03
N PRO A 151 4.35 24.50 -23.43
CA PRO A 151 4.34 23.05 -23.26
C PRO A 151 3.02 22.59 -22.68
N GLN A 152 2.46 21.49 -23.15
CA GLN A 152 1.17 20.94 -22.68
C GLN A 152 1.12 20.75 -21.14
N GLN A 153 2.26 20.60 -20.51
CA GLN A 153 2.44 20.45 -19.08
C GLN A 153 2.07 21.72 -18.30
N ASP A 154 2.47 22.91 -18.81
CA ASP A 154 2.11 24.20 -18.19
C ASP A 154 0.61 24.49 -18.30
N ALA A 155 -0.04 24.07 -19.38
CA ALA A 155 -1.47 24.27 -19.57
C ALA A 155 -2.31 23.40 -18.62
N LYS A 156 -1.86 22.15 -18.37
CA LYS A 156 -2.54 21.23 -17.45
C LYS A 156 -2.43 21.72 -16.01
N SER A 157 -1.22 22.09 -15.57
CA SER A 157 -0.98 22.63 -14.23
C SER A 157 -1.79 23.90 -13.98
N LYS A 158 -1.81 24.85 -14.93
CA LYS A 158 -2.66 26.05 -14.86
C LYS A 158 -4.15 25.73 -14.74
N LYS A 159 -4.64 24.70 -15.46
CA LYS A 159 -6.04 24.27 -15.37
C LYS A 159 -6.35 23.76 -13.97
N THR A 160 -5.51 22.88 -13.41
CA THR A 160 -5.68 22.32 -12.05
C THR A 160 -5.67 23.41 -10.98
N ILE A 161 -4.73 24.35 -11.06
CA ILE A 161 -4.67 25.49 -10.11
C ILE A 161 -5.90 26.39 -10.23
N ASN A 162 -6.38 26.66 -11.45
CA ASN A 162 -7.56 27.48 -11.64
C ASN A 162 -8.85 26.80 -11.15
N ASP A 163 -9.01 25.48 -11.35
CA ASP A 163 -10.11 24.71 -10.80
C ASP A 163 -10.10 24.75 -9.26
N ALA A 164 -8.96 24.48 -8.66
CA ALA A 164 -8.76 24.50 -7.21
C ALA A 164 -9.03 25.91 -6.61
N ALA A 165 -8.57 26.98 -7.28
CA ALA A 165 -8.83 28.35 -6.87
C ALA A 165 -10.30 28.74 -6.98
N ALA A 166 -11.00 28.26 -8.02
CA ALA A 166 -12.44 28.46 -8.16
C ALA A 166 -13.22 27.69 -7.06
N TYR A 167 -12.80 26.45 -6.79
CA TYR A 167 -13.44 25.61 -5.78
C TYR A 167 -13.32 26.22 -4.38
N ILE A 168 -12.12 26.58 -3.93
CA ILE A 168 -11.95 27.16 -2.59
C ILE A 168 -12.64 28.53 -2.46
N ARG A 169 -12.66 29.32 -3.54
CA ARG A 169 -13.41 30.59 -3.58
C ARG A 169 -14.89 30.33 -3.32
N SER A 170 -15.49 29.36 -4.00
CA SER A 170 -16.92 29.05 -3.82
C SER A 170 -17.24 28.60 -2.38
N LEU A 171 -16.35 27.85 -1.73
CA LEU A 171 -16.49 27.48 -0.32
C LEU A 171 -16.40 28.71 0.60
N ALA A 172 -15.45 29.60 0.34
CA ALA A 172 -15.27 30.85 1.10
C ALA A 172 -16.51 31.75 1.01
N GLU A 173 -17.04 31.96 -0.20
CA GLU A 173 -18.25 32.73 -0.45
C GLU A 173 -19.48 32.11 0.24
N LEU A 174 -19.64 30.79 0.15
CA LEU A 174 -20.74 30.07 0.81
C LEU A 174 -20.73 30.26 2.32
N ARG A 175 -19.56 30.26 2.94
CA ARG A 175 -19.37 30.40 4.40
C ARG A 175 -19.11 31.85 4.85
N LYS A 176 -19.12 32.81 3.92
CA LYS A 176 -18.83 34.24 4.17
C LYS A 176 -17.45 34.50 4.79
N ARG A 177 -16.45 33.71 4.35
CA ARG A 177 -15.05 33.84 4.76
C ARG A 177 -14.23 34.53 3.67
N ASN A 178 -13.00 34.91 3.99
CA ASN A 178 -12.13 35.64 3.10
C ASN A 178 -11.80 34.81 1.83
N ALA A 179 -12.46 35.14 0.72
CA ALA A 179 -12.26 34.46 -0.57
C ALA A 179 -10.98 34.88 -1.28
N GLU A 180 -10.51 36.11 -1.06
CA GLU A 180 -9.26 36.61 -1.66
C GLU A 180 -8.06 35.85 -1.11
N TRP A 181 -7.98 35.75 0.22
CA TRP A 181 -6.93 34.95 0.84
C TRP A 181 -7.00 33.47 0.46
N ALA A 182 -8.20 32.90 0.38
CA ALA A 182 -8.40 31.51 -0.04
C ALA A 182 -7.80 31.24 -1.42
N VAL A 183 -8.00 32.13 -2.39
CA VAL A 183 -7.40 32.03 -3.72
C VAL A 183 -5.88 32.16 -3.66
N ARG A 184 -5.34 33.04 -2.81
CA ARG A 184 -3.89 33.19 -2.62
C ARG A 184 -3.27 31.96 -1.99
N ALA A 185 -3.96 31.30 -1.03
CA ALA A 185 -3.51 30.04 -0.45
C ALA A 185 -3.32 28.93 -1.51
N VAL A 186 -4.13 28.98 -2.59
CA VAL A 186 -4.00 28.05 -3.72
C VAL A 186 -2.93 28.49 -4.72
N ARG A 187 -2.88 29.77 -5.07
CA ARG A 187 -2.00 30.27 -6.15
C ARG A 187 -0.57 30.56 -5.69
N GLU A 188 -0.42 31.01 -4.44
CA GLU A 188 0.83 31.52 -3.87
C GLU A 188 1.33 30.65 -2.71
N ALA A 189 0.59 29.57 -2.34
CA ALA A 189 0.90 28.68 -1.22
C ALA A 189 1.06 29.42 0.13
N VAL A 190 0.40 30.57 0.32
CA VAL A 190 0.49 31.32 1.58
C VAL A 190 -0.16 30.55 2.74
N SER A 191 0.36 30.80 3.95
CA SER A 191 -0.15 30.22 5.19
C SER A 191 -0.34 31.33 6.23
N LEU A 192 -1.24 31.07 7.20
CA LEU A 192 -1.51 31.95 8.35
C LEU A 192 -1.43 31.17 9.65
N SER A 193 -0.97 31.81 10.70
CA SER A 193 -1.18 31.41 12.08
C SER A 193 -2.63 31.59 12.52
N ALA A 194 -3.02 30.98 13.63
CA ALA A 194 -4.40 31.08 14.15
C ALA A 194 -4.87 32.53 14.35
N ASP A 195 -4.02 33.39 14.93
CA ASP A 195 -4.36 34.79 15.19
C ASP A 195 -4.47 35.62 13.91
N GLU A 196 -3.59 35.36 12.93
CA GLU A 196 -3.66 36.02 11.61
C GLU A 196 -4.89 35.57 10.84
N ALA A 197 -5.24 34.28 10.92
CA ALA A 197 -6.39 33.71 10.27
C ALA A 197 -7.71 34.27 10.81
N LEU A 198 -7.79 34.50 12.12
CA LEU A 198 -8.94 35.17 12.74
C LEU A 198 -9.04 36.64 12.29
N LYS A 199 -7.95 37.39 12.33
CA LYS A 199 -7.92 38.80 11.88
C LYS A 199 -8.24 38.96 10.40
N ALA A 200 -7.87 37.98 9.59
CA ALA A 200 -8.12 37.98 8.15
C ALA A 200 -9.51 37.39 7.79
N GLU A 201 -10.37 37.07 8.77
CA GLU A 201 -11.70 36.48 8.57
C GLU A 201 -11.64 35.16 7.77
N VAL A 202 -10.58 34.40 7.95
CA VAL A 202 -10.38 33.06 7.36
C VAL A 202 -11.01 31.99 8.24
N ILE A 203 -10.98 32.23 9.55
CA ILE A 203 -11.62 31.38 10.56
C ILE A 203 -12.58 32.20 11.44
N ASP A 204 -13.44 31.52 12.15
CA ASP A 204 -14.47 32.15 12.98
C ASP A 204 -14.00 32.28 14.45
N VAL A 205 -13.16 31.37 14.95
CA VAL A 205 -12.83 31.27 16.37
C VAL A 205 -11.38 30.78 16.58
N VAL A 206 -10.71 31.36 17.58
CA VAL A 206 -9.49 30.78 18.19
C VAL A 206 -9.85 30.30 19.59
N ALA A 207 -9.68 29.01 19.86
CA ALA A 207 -10.03 28.38 21.13
C ALA A 207 -8.88 27.55 21.68
N SER A 208 -8.64 27.60 22.99
CA SER A 208 -7.53 26.88 23.64
C SER A 208 -7.75 25.35 23.70
N ASP A 209 -9.01 24.95 23.86
CA ASP A 209 -9.42 23.55 23.92
C ASP A 209 -10.89 23.39 23.44
N LEU A 210 -11.38 22.15 23.46
CA LEU A 210 -12.73 21.82 22.99
C LEU A 210 -13.83 22.47 23.84
N VAL A 211 -13.61 22.61 25.16
CA VAL A 211 -14.60 23.22 26.07
C VAL A 211 -14.69 24.72 25.81
N ASP A 212 -13.56 25.37 25.64
CA ASP A 212 -13.46 26.78 25.25
C ASP A 212 -14.11 27.03 23.89
N LEU A 213 -13.83 26.15 22.90
CA LEU A 213 -14.49 26.20 21.59
C LEU A 213 -15.99 26.17 21.70
N LEU A 214 -16.55 25.20 22.45
CA LEU A 214 -18.00 25.07 22.62
C LEU A 214 -18.61 26.28 23.30
N LYS A 215 -17.92 26.89 24.26
CA LYS A 215 -18.40 28.14 24.91
C LYS A 215 -18.43 29.31 23.93
N GLN A 216 -17.41 29.47 23.11
CA GLN A 216 -17.30 30.61 22.17
C GLN A 216 -18.31 30.53 21.02
N ILE A 217 -18.65 29.31 20.55
CA ILE A 217 -19.62 29.13 19.47
C ILE A 217 -21.05 29.06 19.93
N HIS A 218 -21.32 29.08 21.26
CA HIS A 218 -22.65 29.06 21.80
C HIS A 218 -23.44 30.30 21.34
N GLY A 219 -24.70 30.10 20.93
CA GLY A 219 -25.54 31.15 20.41
C GLY A 219 -25.25 31.60 18.98
N SER A 220 -24.18 31.09 18.35
CA SER A 220 -23.85 31.42 16.97
C SER A 220 -24.88 30.83 16.00
N LYS A 221 -25.21 31.58 14.95
CA LYS A 221 -26.10 31.10 13.87
C LYS A 221 -25.34 30.47 12.76
N VAL A 222 -25.71 29.27 12.36
CA VAL A 222 -25.14 28.55 11.24
C VAL A 222 -26.22 28.17 10.23
N LYS A 223 -25.87 28.31 8.95
CA LYS A 223 -26.76 27.96 7.84
C LYS A 223 -26.46 26.52 7.39
N LEU A 224 -27.45 25.65 7.59
CA LEU A 224 -27.48 24.31 7.00
C LEU A 224 -28.12 24.34 5.61
N VAL A 225 -28.26 23.16 4.99
CA VAL A 225 -28.83 23.04 3.62
C VAL A 225 -30.26 23.59 3.57
N THR A 226 -31.08 23.25 4.54
CA THR A 226 -32.53 23.54 4.53
C THR A 226 -32.99 24.58 5.58
N SER A 227 -32.13 24.92 6.53
CA SER A 227 -32.50 25.75 7.68
C SER A 227 -31.31 26.55 8.21
N GLU A 228 -31.63 27.62 8.96
CA GLU A 228 -30.65 28.31 9.78
C GLU A 228 -30.95 27.94 11.23
N ILE A 229 -29.93 27.53 11.97
CA ILE A 229 -30.05 27.12 13.37
C ILE A 229 -29.09 27.90 14.25
N THR A 230 -29.52 28.09 15.51
CA THR A 230 -28.64 28.65 16.55
C THR A 230 -27.99 27.50 17.30
N LEU A 231 -26.68 27.55 17.45
CA LEU A 231 -25.92 26.54 18.17
C LEU A 231 -26.17 26.63 19.65
N ASP A 232 -26.79 25.61 20.23
CA ASP A 232 -26.91 25.43 21.66
C ASP A 232 -25.91 24.39 22.13
N THR A 233 -24.81 24.87 22.71
CA THR A 233 -23.66 24.06 23.13
C THR A 233 -23.49 23.97 24.64
N GLU A 234 -24.50 24.45 25.41
CA GLU A 234 -24.49 24.31 26.86
C GLU A 234 -24.82 22.89 27.30
N ASN A 235 -24.12 22.42 28.32
CA ASN A 235 -24.36 21.12 28.96
C ASN A 235 -24.39 19.90 28.01
N LEU A 236 -23.65 19.96 26.87
CA LEU A 236 -23.53 18.84 25.94
C LEU A 236 -22.58 17.80 26.48
N THR A 237 -22.94 16.52 26.29
CA THR A 237 -22.04 15.41 26.56
C THR A 237 -21.08 15.27 25.38
N ILE A 238 -19.78 15.35 25.65
CA ILE A 238 -18.74 15.14 24.62
C ILE A 238 -18.54 13.64 24.44
N LYS A 239 -18.75 13.13 23.20
CA LYS A 239 -18.55 11.74 22.83
C LYS A 239 -17.43 11.67 21.79
N HIS A 240 -16.26 11.14 22.18
CA HIS A 240 -15.20 10.84 21.24
C HIS A 240 -15.57 9.58 20.44
N VAL A 241 -15.54 9.69 19.12
CA VAL A 241 -15.80 8.58 18.21
C VAL A 241 -14.47 8.11 17.65
N GLU A 242 -14.04 6.95 18.09
CA GLU A 242 -12.81 6.33 17.55
C GLU A 242 -13.08 5.63 16.23
N PRO A 243 -12.05 5.51 15.35
CA PRO A 243 -12.14 4.71 14.15
C PRO A 243 -12.51 3.27 14.50
N ASP A 244 -13.51 2.72 13.84
CA ASP A 244 -13.89 1.32 13.99
C ASP A 244 -12.81 0.38 13.40
N TRP A 245 -12.95 -0.93 13.63
CA TRP A 245 -12.00 -1.93 13.14
C TRP A 245 -11.79 -1.87 11.61
N ARG A 246 -12.84 -1.53 10.87
CA ARG A 246 -12.78 -1.38 9.40
C ARG A 246 -11.93 -0.18 9.00
N SER A 247 -12.15 0.98 9.62
CA SER A 247 -11.34 2.17 9.36
C SER A 247 -9.88 1.96 9.77
N GLN A 248 -9.64 1.28 10.90
CA GLN A 248 -8.29 0.92 11.33
C GLN A 248 -7.63 -0.01 10.31
N LEU A 249 -8.33 -1.03 9.83
CA LEU A 249 -7.83 -1.93 8.79
C LEU A 249 -7.51 -1.17 7.49
N LEU A 250 -8.41 -0.30 7.04
CA LEU A 250 -8.19 0.53 5.85
C LEU A 250 -6.99 1.48 6.02
N THR A 251 -6.78 2.02 7.22
CA THR A 251 -5.62 2.86 7.52
C THR A 251 -4.32 2.06 7.43
N VAL A 252 -4.30 0.84 7.98
CA VAL A 252 -3.13 -0.04 7.93
C VAL A 252 -2.85 -0.49 6.50
N ILE A 253 -3.86 -0.95 5.77
CA ILE A 253 -3.68 -1.40 4.37
C ILE A 253 -3.35 -0.22 3.45
N GLY A 254 -3.90 0.96 3.74
CA GLY A 254 -3.64 2.21 3.00
C GLY A 254 -2.27 2.85 3.31
N ASP A 255 -1.43 2.24 4.13
CA ASP A 255 -0.06 2.69 4.34
C ASP A 255 0.84 2.23 3.18
N PRO A 256 1.60 3.15 2.54
CA PRO A 256 2.48 2.84 1.42
C PRO A 256 3.51 1.74 1.70
N GLY A 257 4.08 1.74 2.90
CA GLY A 257 5.08 0.74 3.30
C GLY A 257 4.45 -0.64 3.47
N ILE A 258 3.25 -0.70 4.06
CA ILE A 258 2.51 -1.97 4.24
C ILE A 258 2.05 -2.51 2.88
N ALA A 259 1.52 -1.67 2.00
CA ALA A 259 1.14 -2.08 0.65
C ALA A 259 2.32 -2.65 -0.13
N TYR A 260 3.50 -2.02 -0.01
CA TYR A 260 4.74 -2.49 -0.62
C TYR A 260 5.19 -3.85 -0.05
N VAL A 261 5.17 -4.01 1.27
CA VAL A 261 5.50 -5.31 1.91
C VAL A 261 4.53 -6.40 1.49
N LEU A 262 3.22 -6.12 1.48
CA LEU A 262 2.19 -7.07 1.03
C LEU A 262 2.39 -7.47 -0.44
N LEU A 263 2.74 -6.50 -1.31
CA LEU A 263 3.04 -6.76 -2.72
C LEU A 263 4.18 -7.77 -2.86
N LEU A 264 5.28 -7.54 -2.15
CA LEU A 264 6.45 -8.40 -2.23
C LEU A 264 6.22 -9.77 -1.61
N LEU A 265 5.56 -9.84 -0.45
CA LEU A 265 5.16 -11.11 0.16
C LEU A 265 4.24 -11.91 -0.79
N GLY A 266 3.33 -11.21 -1.48
CA GLY A 266 2.47 -11.81 -2.48
C GLY A 266 3.25 -12.43 -3.63
N ILE A 267 4.14 -11.64 -4.26
CA ILE A 267 4.94 -12.08 -5.40
C ILE A 267 5.90 -13.22 -5.01
N TYR A 268 6.68 -13.05 -3.94
CA TYR A 268 7.64 -14.06 -3.51
C TYR A 268 6.98 -15.33 -2.98
N GLY A 269 5.83 -15.20 -2.30
CA GLY A 269 5.07 -16.37 -1.84
C GLY A 269 4.58 -17.25 -3.00
N LEU A 270 4.07 -16.62 -4.07
CA LEU A 270 3.67 -17.32 -5.29
C LEU A 270 4.87 -17.93 -6.03
N ILE A 271 5.97 -17.19 -6.18
CA ILE A 271 7.19 -17.70 -6.81
C ILE A 271 7.72 -18.93 -6.06
N TYR A 272 7.72 -18.86 -4.73
CA TYR A 272 8.18 -19.97 -3.89
C TYR A 272 7.30 -21.23 -4.08
N GLU A 273 5.97 -21.07 -4.05
CA GLU A 273 5.04 -22.19 -4.25
C GLU A 273 5.19 -22.83 -5.64
N PHE A 274 5.33 -22.02 -6.70
CA PHE A 274 5.55 -22.54 -8.05
C PHE A 274 6.93 -23.21 -8.22
N SER A 275 7.92 -22.76 -7.45
CA SER A 275 9.28 -23.35 -7.51
C SER A 275 9.41 -24.63 -6.72
N SER A 276 8.59 -24.80 -5.66
CA SER A 276 8.63 -25.97 -4.76
C SER A 276 7.21 -26.35 -4.33
N PRO A 277 6.40 -26.90 -5.25
CA PRO A 277 5.01 -27.23 -4.95
C PRO A 277 4.95 -28.36 -3.90
N GLY A 278 4.09 -28.21 -2.90
CA GLY A 278 3.86 -29.27 -1.92
C GLY A 278 3.14 -28.85 -0.65
N THR A 279 3.37 -27.68 -0.12
CA THR A 279 2.72 -27.23 1.13
C THR A 279 1.43 -26.46 0.91
N GLY A 280 1.29 -25.76 -0.22
CA GLY A 280 0.17 -24.86 -0.55
C GLY A 280 0.10 -23.59 0.32
N ILE A 281 0.77 -23.55 1.46
CA ILE A 281 0.70 -22.42 2.42
C ILE A 281 1.28 -21.14 1.83
N PRO A 282 2.50 -21.12 1.25
CA PRO A 282 3.07 -19.91 0.68
C PRO A 282 2.24 -19.36 -0.48
N GLY A 283 1.65 -20.24 -1.29
CA GLY A 283 0.77 -19.87 -2.40
C GLY A 283 -0.52 -19.19 -1.93
N VAL A 284 -1.19 -19.76 -0.93
CA VAL A 284 -2.43 -19.19 -0.37
C VAL A 284 -2.14 -17.85 0.30
N VAL A 285 -1.15 -17.80 1.19
CA VAL A 285 -0.76 -16.55 1.87
C VAL A 285 -0.30 -15.51 0.86
N GLY A 286 0.53 -15.91 -0.12
CA GLY A 286 0.99 -15.03 -1.20
C GLY A 286 -0.16 -14.46 -2.02
N GLY A 287 -1.14 -15.30 -2.39
CA GLY A 287 -2.33 -14.86 -3.12
C GLY A 287 -3.16 -13.84 -2.34
N ILE A 288 -3.38 -14.07 -1.04
CA ILE A 288 -4.10 -13.12 -0.16
C ILE A 288 -3.33 -11.80 -0.07
N CYS A 289 -2.02 -11.85 0.21
CA CYS A 289 -1.17 -10.66 0.30
C CYS A 289 -1.18 -9.86 -1.01
N LEU A 290 -1.11 -10.53 -2.15
CA LEU A 290 -1.15 -9.87 -3.46
C LEU A 290 -2.47 -9.17 -3.72
N LEU A 291 -3.61 -9.80 -3.42
CA LEU A 291 -4.93 -9.18 -3.57
C LEU A 291 -5.10 -7.97 -2.66
N LEU A 292 -4.65 -8.07 -1.40
CA LEU A 292 -4.65 -6.94 -0.46
C LEU A 292 -3.74 -5.81 -0.94
N ALA A 293 -2.56 -6.13 -1.46
CA ALA A 293 -1.64 -5.15 -2.03
C ALA A 293 -2.25 -4.43 -3.24
N LEU A 294 -2.88 -5.16 -4.17
CA LEU A 294 -3.56 -4.57 -5.31
C LEU A 294 -4.71 -3.66 -4.89
N PHE A 295 -5.49 -4.05 -3.88
CA PHE A 295 -6.52 -3.20 -3.29
C PHE A 295 -5.90 -1.93 -2.68
N ALA A 296 -4.83 -2.05 -1.88
CA ALA A 296 -4.12 -0.91 -1.31
C ALA A 296 -3.59 0.06 -2.39
N LEU A 297 -2.98 -0.50 -3.44
CA LEU A 297 -2.44 0.29 -4.55
C LEU A 297 -3.53 1.04 -5.34
N GLN A 298 -4.77 0.51 -5.41
CA GLN A 298 -5.90 1.26 -6.01
C GLN A 298 -6.24 2.54 -5.24
N LEU A 299 -5.92 2.60 -3.96
CA LEU A 299 -6.18 3.75 -3.10
C LEU A 299 -5.10 4.83 -3.18
N MET A 300 -4.01 4.58 -3.91
CA MET A 300 -2.81 5.42 -3.97
C MET A 300 -2.48 5.85 -5.41
N PRO A 301 -1.77 6.97 -5.58
CA PRO A 301 -1.20 7.33 -6.87
C PRO A 301 -0.02 6.41 -7.19
N ILE A 302 -0.26 5.35 -7.95
CA ILE A 302 0.77 4.40 -8.34
C ILE A 302 1.40 4.74 -9.69
N SER A 303 2.71 4.54 -9.78
CA SER A 303 3.45 4.54 -11.04
C SER A 303 3.50 3.13 -11.62
N TYR A 304 2.81 2.91 -12.74
CA TYR A 304 2.89 1.63 -13.46
C TYR A 304 4.30 1.33 -13.96
N VAL A 305 5.10 2.36 -14.22
CA VAL A 305 6.52 2.21 -14.59
C VAL A 305 7.30 1.66 -13.40
N GLY A 306 7.09 2.19 -12.18
CA GLY A 306 7.69 1.68 -10.95
C GLY A 306 7.32 0.23 -10.69
N LEU A 307 6.04 -0.11 -10.82
CA LEU A 307 5.57 -1.50 -10.70
C LEU A 307 6.22 -2.41 -11.75
N GLY A 308 6.26 -1.96 -13.00
CA GLY A 308 6.91 -2.70 -14.09
C GLY A 308 8.41 -2.93 -13.85
N LEU A 309 9.12 -1.94 -13.30
CA LEU A 309 10.54 -2.08 -12.94
C LEU A 309 10.76 -3.06 -11.78
N ILE A 310 9.88 -3.09 -10.78
CA ILE A 310 9.93 -4.09 -9.69
C ILE A 310 9.77 -5.50 -10.28
N LEU A 311 8.74 -5.71 -11.11
CA LEU A 311 8.48 -7.00 -11.74
C LEU A 311 9.63 -7.42 -12.66
N LEU A 312 10.17 -6.50 -13.46
CA LEU A 312 11.34 -6.73 -14.31
C LEU A 312 12.56 -7.08 -13.44
N GLY A 313 12.79 -6.35 -12.36
CA GLY A 313 13.88 -6.59 -11.43
C GLY A 313 13.83 -8.01 -10.84
N ILE A 314 12.66 -8.42 -10.35
CA ILE A 314 12.43 -9.78 -9.84
C ILE A 314 12.64 -10.82 -10.96
N ALA A 315 12.09 -10.58 -12.15
CA ALA A 315 12.23 -11.50 -13.28
C ALA A 315 13.70 -11.67 -13.71
N LEU A 316 14.49 -10.58 -13.73
CA LEU A 316 15.92 -10.63 -14.03
C LEU A 316 16.71 -11.38 -12.96
N MET A 317 16.40 -11.14 -11.68
CA MET A 317 17.01 -11.88 -10.56
C MET A 317 16.71 -13.39 -10.64
N VAL A 318 15.48 -13.76 -11.00
CA VAL A 318 15.09 -15.16 -11.19
C VAL A 318 15.75 -15.74 -12.47
N ALA A 319 15.80 -14.97 -13.54
CA ALA A 319 16.41 -15.40 -14.81
C ALA A 319 17.91 -15.74 -14.68
N GLU A 320 18.65 -15.01 -13.84
CA GLU A 320 20.06 -15.31 -13.52
C GLU A 320 20.26 -16.77 -13.04
N ALA A 321 19.24 -17.34 -12.36
CA ALA A 321 19.26 -18.74 -11.90
C ALA A 321 19.29 -19.74 -13.06
N PHE A 322 18.63 -19.41 -14.15
CA PHE A 322 18.44 -20.31 -15.29
C PHE A 322 19.44 -20.02 -16.43
N LEU A 323 19.86 -18.78 -16.51
CA LEU A 323 20.79 -18.25 -17.57
C LEU A 323 21.94 -17.55 -16.86
N PRO A 324 22.93 -18.31 -16.36
CA PRO A 324 24.07 -17.73 -15.63
C PRO A 324 24.84 -16.75 -16.52
N SER A 325 24.72 -15.45 -16.18
CA SER A 325 25.32 -14.35 -16.92
C SER A 325 26.45 -13.66 -16.14
N PHE A 326 27.14 -14.40 -15.27
CA PHE A 326 28.19 -13.87 -14.38
C PHE A 326 27.73 -12.74 -13.47
N GLY A 327 26.45 -12.73 -13.10
CA GLY A 327 25.84 -11.74 -12.18
C GLY A 327 25.27 -10.49 -12.86
N VAL A 328 25.37 -10.35 -14.18
CA VAL A 328 24.87 -9.16 -14.89
C VAL A 328 23.37 -9.02 -14.78
N LEU A 329 22.61 -10.11 -14.99
CA LEU A 329 21.16 -10.10 -14.84
C LEU A 329 20.75 -9.89 -13.37
N GLY A 330 21.46 -10.51 -12.43
CA GLY A 330 21.20 -10.36 -11.00
C GLY A 330 21.42 -8.91 -10.53
N LEU A 331 22.57 -8.32 -10.88
CA LEU A 331 22.88 -6.93 -10.53
C LEU A 331 21.90 -5.95 -11.20
N GLY A 332 21.64 -6.14 -12.51
CA GLY A 332 20.64 -5.36 -13.24
C GLY A 332 19.25 -5.49 -12.65
N GLY A 333 18.89 -6.69 -12.19
CA GLY A 333 17.64 -6.97 -11.48
C GLY A 333 17.52 -6.22 -10.17
N VAL A 334 18.58 -6.19 -9.35
CA VAL A 334 18.60 -5.42 -8.09
C VAL A 334 18.47 -3.92 -8.36
N VAL A 335 19.17 -3.39 -9.34
CA VAL A 335 19.06 -1.97 -9.72
C VAL A 335 17.64 -1.63 -10.19
N ALA A 336 17.08 -2.44 -11.10
CA ALA A 336 15.71 -2.24 -11.58
C ALA A 336 14.70 -2.33 -10.43
N PHE A 337 14.86 -3.28 -9.51
CA PHE A 337 14.01 -3.44 -8.33
C PHE A 337 14.05 -2.22 -7.42
N ILE A 338 15.24 -1.70 -7.09
CA ILE A 338 15.39 -0.52 -6.22
C ILE A 338 14.78 0.71 -6.89
N LEU A 339 15.11 0.95 -8.18
CA LEU A 339 14.55 2.08 -8.92
C LEU A 339 13.02 1.98 -9.01
N GLY A 340 12.50 0.80 -9.29
CA GLY A 340 11.06 0.55 -9.32
C GLY A 340 10.39 0.77 -7.97
N SER A 341 11.03 0.37 -6.87
CA SER A 341 10.52 0.58 -5.50
C SER A 341 10.45 2.06 -5.13
N VAL A 342 11.44 2.85 -5.51
CA VAL A 342 11.43 4.32 -5.33
C VAL A 342 10.34 4.97 -6.15
N MET A 343 10.14 4.49 -7.38
CA MET A 343 9.17 5.05 -8.33
C MET A 343 7.75 4.47 -8.18
N LEU A 344 7.53 3.49 -7.28
CA LEU A 344 6.24 2.80 -7.17
C LEU A 344 5.10 3.74 -6.80
N ILE A 345 5.36 4.64 -5.86
CA ILE A 345 4.40 5.65 -5.41
C ILE A 345 4.91 7.01 -5.85
N ASP A 346 4.16 7.60 -6.76
CA ASP A 346 4.50 8.90 -7.37
C ASP A 346 3.79 10.01 -6.62
N THR A 347 4.47 10.60 -5.64
CA THR A 347 3.90 11.66 -4.81
C THR A 347 4.97 12.62 -4.29
N ASP A 348 4.66 13.92 -4.38
CA ASP A 348 5.45 14.97 -3.75
C ASP A 348 5.06 15.22 -2.29
N LEU A 349 4.08 14.47 -1.76
CA LEU A 349 3.65 14.60 -0.37
C LEU A 349 4.72 14.04 0.57
N PRO A 350 5.29 14.86 1.46
CA PRO A 350 6.31 14.41 2.40
C PRO A 350 5.77 13.27 3.27
N GLY A 351 6.46 12.12 3.26
CA GLY A 351 6.11 10.97 4.08
C GLY A 351 5.04 10.03 3.49
N TYR A 352 4.58 10.24 2.24
CA TYR A 352 3.57 9.38 1.60
C TYR A 352 4.15 8.41 0.56
N GLY A 353 5.45 8.27 0.49
CA GLY A 353 6.15 7.30 -0.37
C GLY A 353 6.64 6.08 0.40
N VAL A 354 7.16 5.08 -0.32
CA VAL A 354 7.82 3.93 0.32
C VAL A 354 9.11 4.41 0.99
N PRO A 355 9.27 4.26 2.32
CA PRO A 355 10.44 4.77 3.00
C PRO A 355 11.72 3.99 2.64
N TRP A 356 12.84 4.70 2.48
CA TRP A 356 14.16 4.10 2.18
C TRP A 356 14.58 3.03 3.18
N THR A 357 14.13 3.17 4.43
CA THR A 357 14.35 2.19 5.51
C THR A 357 13.70 0.84 5.24
N LEU A 358 12.73 0.75 4.33
CA LEU A 358 12.15 -0.49 3.84
C LEU A 358 12.78 -0.94 2.52
N ILE A 359 13.02 -0.01 1.58
CA ILE A 359 13.52 -0.35 0.24
C ILE A 359 14.88 -1.05 0.30
N VAL A 360 15.83 -0.50 1.07
CA VAL A 360 17.20 -1.02 1.13
C VAL A 360 17.28 -2.43 1.76
N PRO A 361 16.72 -2.66 2.96
CA PRO A 361 16.75 -4.02 3.53
C PRO A 361 16.00 -5.04 2.67
N ILE A 362 14.85 -4.67 2.10
CA ILE A 362 14.07 -5.56 1.25
C ILE A 362 14.83 -5.86 -0.05
N GLY A 363 15.49 -4.87 -0.64
CA GLY A 363 16.35 -5.08 -1.80
C GLY A 363 17.47 -6.10 -1.52
N ILE A 364 18.13 -6.01 -0.36
CA ILE A 364 19.13 -6.98 0.09
C ILE A 364 18.50 -8.37 0.29
N ILE A 365 17.35 -8.43 0.98
CA ILE A 365 16.63 -9.69 1.22
C ILE A 365 16.20 -10.32 -0.11
N SER A 366 15.72 -9.51 -1.06
CA SER A 366 15.29 -9.97 -2.38
C SER A 366 16.45 -10.55 -3.17
N ALA A 367 17.61 -9.91 -3.14
CA ALA A 367 18.84 -10.44 -3.74
C ALA A 367 19.23 -11.78 -3.10
N PHE A 368 19.24 -11.84 -1.76
CA PHE A 368 19.55 -13.06 -1.03
C PHE A 368 18.56 -14.21 -1.31
N PHE A 369 17.26 -13.88 -1.32
CA PHE A 369 16.20 -14.84 -1.67
C PHE A 369 16.41 -15.41 -3.09
N SER A 370 16.77 -14.57 -4.04
CA SER A 370 17.09 -15.00 -5.40
C SER A 370 18.25 -15.99 -5.42
N PHE A 371 19.32 -15.76 -4.64
CA PHE A 371 20.43 -16.72 -4.50
C PHE A 371 19.99 -18.06 -3.91
N ILE A 372 19.05 -18.05 -2.93
CA ILE A 372 18.49 -19.30 -2.36
C ILE A 372 17.72 -20.08 -3.42
N VAL A 373 16.82 -19.41 -4.14
CA VAL A 373 16.01 -20.02 -5.21
C VAL A 373 16.91 -20.58 -6.30
N ILE A 374 17.97 -19.84 -6.68
CA ILE A 374 19.02 -20.30 -7.59
C ILE A 374 19.67 -21.59 -7.10
N GLY A 375 20.12 -21.60 -5.84
CA GLY A 375 20.76 -22.78 -5.24
C GLY A 375 19.83 -24.00 -5.23
N MET A 376 18.54 -23.78 -4.93
CA MET A 376 17.52 -24.84 -4.96
C MET A 376 17.29 -25.37 -6.38
N ALA A 377 17.17 -24.49 -7.37
CA ALA A 377 16.96 -24.86 -8.77
C ALA A 377 18.16 -25.64 -9.35
N ILE A 378 19.40 -25.21 -9.03
CA ILE A 378 20.60 -25.94 -9.41
C ILE A 378 20.65 -27.32 -8.76
N ARG A 379 20.38 -27.42 -7.45
CA ARG A 379 20.31 -28.72 -6.75
C ARG A 379 19.27 -29.65 -7.36
N ALA A 380 18.09 -29.15 -7.69
CA ALA A 380 17.03 -29.94 -8.31
C ALA A 380 17.46 -30.50 -9.69
N ARG A 381 18.27 -29.75 -10.44
CA ARG A 381 18.80 -30.19 -11.76
C ARG A 381 20.01 -31.12 -11.68
N THR A 382 20.80 -31.03 -10.61
CA THR A 382 22.01 -31.82 -10.42
C THR A 382 21.79 -33.09 -9.59
N GLN A 383 20.56 -33.30 -9.07
CA GLN A 383 20.29 -34.59 -8.44
C GLN A 383 20.38 -35.72 -9.46
N PRO A 384 21.21 -36.76 -9.18
CA PRO A 384 21.29 -37.91 -10.06
C PRO A 384 19.90 -38.55 -10.15
N ILE A 385 19.56 -39.01 -11.35
CA ILE A 385 18.29 -39.72 -11.59
C ILE A 385 18.41 -41.04 -10.83
N VAL A 386 17.68 -41.13 -9.69
CA VAL A 386 17.74 -42.28 -8.76
C VAL A 386 16.74 -43.37 -9.17
N THR A 387 16.02 -43.17 -10.28
CA THR A 387 15.00 -44.13 -10.74
C THR A 387 15.14 -44.32 -12.25
N GLY A 388 15.44 -45.54 -12.69
CA GLY A 388 15.44 -45.90 -14.10
C GLY A 388 16.61 -46.75 -14.54
N ALA A 389 16.74 -46.94 -15.86
CA ALA A 389 17.76 -47.77 -16.48
C ALA A 389 19.22 -47.37 -16.20
N GLU A 390 19.43 -46.08 -15.87
CA GLU A 390 20.75 -45.50 -15.64
C GLU A 390 21.33 -45.87 -14.26
N GLU A 391 20.46 -46.12 -13.26
CA GLU A 391 20.85 -46.56 -11.91
C GLU A 391 21.40 -48.01 -11.90
N LEU A 392 21.00 -48.81 -12.88
CA LEU A 392 21.47 -50.18 -12.99
C LEU A 392 22.94 -50.29 -13.42
N VAL A 393 23.46 -49.32 -14.16
CA VAL A 393 24.88 -49.28 -14.56
C VAL A 393 25.74 -48.84 -13.37
N GLY A 394 26.67 -49.64 -12.96
CA GLY A 394 27.47 -49.46 -11.75
C GLY A 394 26.95 -50.17 -10.52
N ALA A 395 25.67 -50.64 -10.54
CA ALA A 395 25.08 -51.35 -9.43
C ALA A 395 25.77 -52.72 -9.18
N GLU A 396 25.79 -53.12 -7.90
CA GLU A 396 26.27 -54.42 -7.51
C GLU A 396 25.14 -55.46 -7.49
N GLY A 397 25.42 -56.65 -7.94
CA GLY A 397 24.48 -57.75 -7.93
C GLY A 397 25.14 -59.07 -7.51
N GLU A 398 24.35 -60.12 -7.36
CA GLU A 398 24.79 -61.46 -7.04
C GLU A 398 24.31 -62.43 -8.11
N ILE A 399 25.20 -63.28 -8.59
CA ILE A 399 24.91 -64.29 -9.61
C ILE A 399 24.05 -65.40 -8.98
N LEU A 400 22.92 -65.70 -9.62
CA LEU A 400 21.95 -66.70 -9.14
C LEU A 400 22.24 -68.11 -9.69
N ASP A 401 22.79 -68.21 -10.90
CA ASP A 401 23.12 -69.48 -11.58
C ASP A 401 24.52 -69.31 -12.24
N ASP A 402 25.28 -70.46 -12.46
CA ASP A 402 26.57 -70.37 -13.12
C ASP A 402 26.42 -69.71 -14.52
N VAL A 403 27.20 -68.64 -14.76
CA VAL A 403 27.18 -67.88 -16.01
C VAL A 403 28.40 -68.21 -16.82
N GLU A 404 28.26 -68.96 -17.91
CA GLU A 404 29.34 -69.15 -18.91
C GLU A 404 29.39 -67.96 -19.86
N THR A 405 28.26 -67.52 -20.42
CA THR A 405 28.09 -66.35 -21.29
C THR A 405 26.84 -65.54 -20.93
N GLU A 406 25.78 -66.25 -20.62
CA GLU A 406 24.48 -65.70 -20.20
C GLU A 406 23.95 -66.44 -18.98
N GLY A 407 23.24 -65.76 -18.10
CA GLY A 407 22.66 -66.32 -16.89
C GLY A 407 21.77 -65.32 -16.17
N TRP A 408 21.58 -65.49 -14.86
CA TRP A 408 20.71 -64.63 -14.05
C TRP A 408 21.48 -64.08 -12.85
N ALA A 409 21.26 -62.80 -12.58
CA ALA A 409 21.76 -62.14 -11.39
C ALA A 409 20.63 -61.39 -10.68
N ARG A 410 20.79 -61.18 -9.37
CA ARG A 410 19.96 -60.34 -8.57
C ARG A 410 20.64 -58.98 -8.42
N VAL A 411 19.99 -57.94 -8.99
CA VAL A 411 20.45 -56.54 -8.92
C VAL A 411 19.31 -55.72 -8.34
N HIS A 412 19.53 -54.91 -7.31
CA HIS A 412 18.50 -54.13 -6.60
C HIS A 412 17.27 -54.92 -6.19
N SER A 413 17.49 -56.17 -5.73
CA SER A 413 16.42 -57.13 -5.32
C SER A 413 15.58 -57.70 -6.48
N GLU A 414 15.85 -57.33 -7.73
CA GLU A 414 15.18 -57.80 -8.92
C GLU A 414 16.03 -58.86 -9.64
N ARG A 415 15.40 -59.77 -10.36
CA ARG A 415 16.06 -60.79 -11.14
C ARG A 415 16.24 -60.30 -12.58
N TRP A 416 17.52 -60.15 -13.02
CA TRP A 416 17.89 -59.69 -14.32
C TRP A 416 18.66 -60.76 -15.10
N GLN A 417 18.41 -60.84 -16.40
CA GLN A 417 19.24 -61.58 -17.29
C GLN A 417 20.58 -60.88 -17.45
N VAL A 418 21.68 -61.61 -17.29
CA VAL A 418 23.02 -61.03 -17.36
C VAL A 418 23.87 -61.72 -18.40
N ARG A 419 24.78 -60.97 -19.00
CA ARG A 419 25.80 -61.48 -19.92
C ARG A 419 27.17 -61.09 -19.37
N SER A 420 28.09 -62.05 -19.38
CA SER A 420 29.48 -61.83 -18.97
C SER A 420 30.45 -62.33 -20.03
N ARG A 421 31.59 -61.67 -20.14
CA ARG A 421 32.70 -62.08 -21.06
C ARG A 421 33.55 -63.12 -20.42
N VAL A 422 33.49 -63.38 -19.15
CA VAL A 422 34.23 -64.38 -18.41
C VAL A 422 33.25 -65.25 -17.62
N PRO A 423 33.53 -66.56 -17.46
CA PRO A 423 32.70 -67.42 -16.65
C PRO A 423 32.66 -66.95 -15.19
N ILE A 424 31.46 -66.88 -14.61
CA ILE A 424 31.25 -66.47 -13.21
C ILE A 424 30.41 -67.50 -12.50
N ALA A 425 30.92 -68.04 -11.39
CA ALA A 425 30.21 -69.05 -10.59
C ALA A 425 29.09 -68.42 -9.76
N ARG A 426 28.07 -69.20 -9.49
CA ARG A 426 26.93 -68.84 -8.61
C ARG A 426 27.36 -68.25 -7.26
N GLY A 427 26.69 -67.24 -6.79
CA GLY A 427 26.92 -66.57 -5.50
C GLY A 427 28.07 -65.56 -5.54
N LYS A 428 28.74 -65.33 -6.71
CA LYS A 428 29.73 -64.27 -6.83
C LYS A 428 29.09 -62.91 -7.01
N LYS A 429 29.68 -61.88 -6.39
CA LYS A 429 29.32 -60.50 -6.63
C LYS A 429 29.82 -60.00 -7.96
N VAL A 430 28.94 -59.22 -8.64
CA VAL A 430 29.22 -58.67 -9.94
C VAL A 430 28.84 -57.19 -9.96
N ARG A 431 29.46 -56.42 -10.80
CA ARG A 431 29.13 -55.05 -11.10
C ARG A 431 28.58 -54.94 -12.51
N VAL A 432 27.46 -54.25 -12.67
CA VAL A 432 26.85 -53.95 -13.96
C VAL A 432 27.67 -52.91 -14.69
N THR A 433 28.18 -53.27 -15.88
CA THR A 433 29.01 -52.37 -16.72
C THR A 433 28.22 -51.69 -17.82
N ALA A 434 27.19 -52.34 -18.35
CA ALA A 434 26.30 -51.78 -19.36
C ALA A 434 24.89 -52.43 -19.30
N ARG A 435 23.90 -51.79 -19.89
CA ARG A 435 22.55 -52.32 -20.09
C ARG A 435 22.20 -52.30 -21.57
N HIS A 436 21.72 -53.42 -22.07
CA HIS A 436 21.15 -53.55 -23.40
C HIS A 436 19.73 -54.12 -23.30
N ASP A 437 18.76 -53.24 -23.41
CA ASP A 437 17.33 -53.54 -23.18
C ASP A 437 17.07 -54.22 -21.82
N LEU A 438 16.80 -55.52 -21.79
CA LEU A 438 16.52 -56.33 -20.58
C LEU A 438 17.71 -57.18 -20.12
N ILE A 439 18.87 -57.06 -20.77
CA ILE A 439 20.08 -57.78 -20.46
C ILE A 439 21.11 -56.82 -19.87
N LEU A 440 21.71 -57.17 -18.73
CA LEU A 440 22.79 -56.45 -18.10
C LEU A 440 24.14 -57.07 -18.44
N GLU A 441 25.09 -56.30 -18.92
CA GLU A 441 26.48 -56.75 -18.95
C GLU A 441 27.09 -56.62 -17.56
N VAL A 442 27.75 -57.70 -17.10
CA VAL A 442 28.33 -57.76 -15.75
C VAL A 442 29.77 -58.22 -15.77
N GLU A 443 30.53 -57.71 -14.80
CA GLU A 443 31.92 -58.14 -14.55
C GLU A 443 32.05 -58.57 -13.09
N PRO A 444 32.89 -59.59 -12.80
CA PRO A 444 33.14 -60.08 -11.43
C PRO A 444 33.88 -58.99 -10.63
N ILE A 445 33.40 -58.71 -9.41
CA ILE A 445 34.10 -57.87 -8.46
C ILE A 445 35.24 -58.68 -7.85
N ASN A 446 36.49 -58.35 -8.24
CA ASN A 446 37.66 -58.95 -7.60
C ASN A 446 37.94 -58.26 -6.26
N PRO A 447 37.97 -58.98 -5.11
CA PRO A 447 38.21 -58.35 -3.83
C PRO A 447 39.62 -57.78 -3.58
N THR A 448 40.52 -57.84 -4.60
CA THR A 448 41.96 -57.54 -4.42
C THR A 448 42.38 -56.14 -4.90
N LYS A 449 41.44 -55.25 -5.27
CA LYS A 449 41.82 -53.93 -5.80
C LYS A 449 41.24 -52.72 -4.99
N GLU A 450 40.72 -52.96 -3.80
CA GLU A 450 40.11 -51.87 -2.99
C GLU A 450 41.07 -51.15 -1.99
N ASN A 451 42.37 -51.51 -1.97
CA ASN A 451 43.33 -50.97 -0.99
C ASN A 451 44.49 -50.14 -1.63
N GLU A 452 44.29 -49.48 -2.76
CA GLU A 452 45.35 -48.63 -3.35
C GLU A 452 44.86 -47.22 -3.73
N HIS A 453 43.97 -46.59 -2.97
CA HIS A 453 43.76 -45.14 -2.98
C HIS A 453 43.18 -44.70 -1.63
N ASP A 454 44.05 -44.61 -0.60
CA ASP A 454 43.94 -43.67 0.51
C ASP A 454 44.78 -42.41 0.21
#